data_6903f7eea7e5da203086ab6b49c5c76a
#
_entry.id   6903f7eea7e5da203086ab6b49c5c76a
#
_cell.length_a   1.000
_cell.length_b   1.000
_cell.length_c   1.000
_cell.angle_alpha   90.00
_cell.angle_beta   90.00
_cell.angle_gamma   90.00
#
_symmetry.space_group_name_H-M   'P 1'
#
loop_
_entity.id
_entity.type
_entity.pdbx_description
1 polymer ?
#
loop_
_entity_poly.entity_id
_entity_poly.type
_entity_poly.pdbx_seq_one_letter_code
_entity_poly.pdbx_strand_id
1 'polypeptide(L)'
;MKRIGVLSAAALILPFAAAAAQQPAAGPITQSFGAFAGRYTGWLSAAFDSIPPGLYGYRPTPAQQTVGYIAQHLEDANYQLCARFGGMTAPATARDSLADTLKALWPKDTLVTRLKASFQFCQRAFETLDDAKLADQLPAGPPGSGRTVVRARYVLAFVTDLVDHWSQIANYMRLNGMVPPSALPRPSP
;
A
#
# COMPACT_ATOMS: atom_id res chain seq x y z
N MET A 1 -2.35 -23.07 -79.15
CA MET A 1 -2.40 -21.99 -78.14
C MET A 1 -2.87 -22.63 -76.84
N LYS A 2 -1.97 -22.91 -75.87
CA LYS A 2 -2.28 -23.48 -74.55
C LYS A 2 -2.47 -22.35 -73.54
N ARG A 3 -3.64 -22.25 -72.91
CA ARG A 3 -3.94 -21.30 -71.83
C ARG A 3 -3.52 -21.96 -70.51
N ILE A 4 -2.58 -21.31 -69.82
CA ILE A 4 -2.13 -21.70 -68.46
C ILE A 4 -3.06 -20.94 -67.51
N GLY A 5 -3.86 -21.70 -66.73
CA GLY A 5 -4.67 -21.13 -65.65
C GLY A 5 -3.82 -20.97 -64.39
N VAL A 6 -3.78 -19.74 -63.87
CA VAL A 6 -3.14 -19.43 -62.58
C VAL A 6 -4.17 -19.66 -61.46
N LEU A 7 -3.90 -20.64 -60.60
CA LEU A 7 -4.65 -20.87 -59.36
C LEU A 7 -4.10 -19.92 -58.27
N SER A 8 -4.87 -18.91 -57.90
CA SER A 8 -4.55 -18.07 -56.72
C SER A 8 -5.04 -18.77 -55.43
N ALA A 9 -4.10 -19.17 -54.63
CA ALA A 9 -4.39 -19.66 -53.26
C ALA A 9 -4.56 -18.48 -52.34
N ALA A 10 -5.80 -18.24 -51.88
CA ALA A 10 -6.07 -17.28 -50.81
C ALA A 10 -5.75 -17.91 -49.43
N ALA A 11 -4.69 -17.39 -48.80
CA ALA A 11 -4.37 -17.78 -47.41
C ALA A 11 -5.31 -17.07 -46.42
N LEU A 12 -6.17 -17.83 -45.75
CA LEU A 12 -6.98 -17.33 -44.62
C LEU A 12 -6.07 -17.10 -43.42
N ILE A 13 -5.81 -15.85 -43.10
CA ILE A 13 -5.16 -15.43 -41.84
C ILE A 13 -6.27 -15.35 -40.78
N LEU A 14 -6.37 -16.35 -39.92
CA LEU A 14 -7.20 -16.31 -38.71
C LEU A 14 -6.51 -15.41 -37.68
N PRO A 15 -7.21 -14.37 -37.13
CA PRO A 15 -6.66 -13.60 -36.04
C PRO A 15 -6.56 -14.45 -34.78
N PHE A 16 -5.33 -14.65 -34.27
CA PHE A 16 -5.12 -15.15 -32.93
C PHE A 16 -5.58 -14.07 -31.95
N ALA A 17 -6.80 -14.19 -31.41
CA ALA A 17 -7.21 -13.42 -30.25
C ALA A 17 -6.42 -13.94 -29.04
N ALA A 18 -5.40 -13.20 -28.60
CA ALA A 18 -4.75 -13.44 -27.34
C ALA A 18 -5.81 -13.28 -26.24
N ALA A 19 -6.24 -14.40 -25.64
CA ALA A 19 -7.07 -14.37 -24.45
C ALA A 19 -6.23 -13.70 -23.34
N ALA A 20 -6.57 -12.45 -23.00
CA ALA A 20 -6.02 -11.81 -21.81
C ALA A 20 -6.40 -12.71 -20.63
N ALA A 21 -5.40 -13.31 -19.98
CA ALA A 21 -5.62 -14.12 -18.79
C ALA A 21 -6.29 -13.20 -17.74
N GLN A 22 -7.58 -13.43 -17.49
CA GLN A 22 -8.29 -12.74 -16.42
C GLN A 22 -7.57 -13.05 -15.11
N GLN A 23 -7.07 -12.01 -14.42
CA GLN A 23 -6.55 -12.20 -13.06
C GLN A 23 -7.66 -12.84 -12.22
N PRO A 24 -7.34 -13.90 -11.45
CA PRO A 24 -8.31 -14.50 -10.56
C PRO A 24 -8.87 -13.43 -9.62
N ALA A 25 -10.17 -13.36 -9.49
CA ALA A 25 -10.83 -12.43 -8.57
C ALA A 25 -10.31 -12.67 -7.16
N ALA A 26 -10.01 -11.59 -6.43
CA ALA A 26 -9.60 -11.69 -5.04
C ALA A 26 -10.62 -12.51 -4.23
N GLY A 27 -10.15 -13.52 -3.51
CA GLY A 27 -11.00 -14.34 -2.65
C GLY A 27 -11.48 -13.57 -1.41
N PRO A 28 -12.41 -14.14 -0.61
CA PRO A 28 -13.04 -13.45 0.52
C PRO A 28 -12.04 -12.99 1.60
N ILE A 29 -10.95 -13.71 1.81
CA ILE A 29 -9.92 -13.33 2.80
C ILE A 29 -9.14 -12.10 2.30
N THR A 30 -8.67 -12.14 1.06
CA THR A 30 -7.96 -11.03 0.44
C THR A 30 -8.84 -9.77 0.36
N GLN A 31 -10.11 -9.94 -0.02
CA GLN A 31 -11.08 -8.84 -0.03
C GLN A 31 -11.27 -8.23 1.36
N SER A 32 -11.36 -9.07 2.41
CA SER A 32 -11.51 -8.61 3.79
C SER A 32 -10.30 -7.81 4.25
N PHE A 33 -9.07 -8.27 3.99
CA PHE A 33 -7.86 -7.53 4.29
C PHE A 33 -7.78 -6.20 3.52
N GLY A 34 -8.10 -6.21 2.23
CA GLY A 34 -8.11 -5.01 1.39
C GLY A 34 -9.11 -3.97 1.86
N ALA A 35 -10.35 -4.39 2.20
CA ALA A 35 -11.38 -3.51 2.73
C ALA A 35 -10.99 -2.92 4.09
N PHE A 36 -10.37 -3.73 4.96
CA PHE A 36 -9.87 -3.30 6.25
C PHE A 36 -8.74 -2.27 6.08
N ALA A 37 -7.75 -2.58 5.26
CA ALA A 37 -6.66 -1.66 4.93
C ALA A 37 -7.18 -0.34 4.34
N GLY A 38 -8.10 -0.40 3.37
CA GLY A 38 -8.71 0.79 2.75
C GLY A 38 -9.40 1.71 3.75
N ARG A 39 -10.04 1.14 4.77
CA ARG A 39 -10.64 1.93 5.86
C ARG A 39 -9.59 2.71 6.65
N TYR A 40 -8.51 2.05 7.08
CA TYR A 40 -7.49 2.69 7.91
C TYR A 40 -6.63 3.67 7.13
N THR A 41 -6.28 3.37 5.88
CA THR A 41 -5.57 4.33 5.01
C THR A 41 -6.40 5.57 4.71
N GLY A 42 -7.74 5.41 4.58
CA GLY A 42 -8.67 6.53 4.46
C GLY A 42 -8.70 7.41 5.71
N TRP A 43 -8.81 6.81 6.89
CA TRP A 43 -8.78 7.56 8.16
C TRP A 43 -7.43 8.23 8.40
N LEU A 44 -6.32 7.54 8.17
CA LEU A 44 -4.98 8.10 8.29
C LEU A 44 -4.78 9.28 7.32
N SER A 45 -5.17 9.13 6.06
CA SER A 45 -5.09 10.22 5.08
C SER A 45 -5.86 11.46 5.55
N ALA A 46 -7.12 11.29 5.97
CA ALA A 46 -7.94 12.39 6.44
C ALA A 46 -7.39 13.02 7.75
N ALA A 47 -6.83 12.21 8.64
CA ALA A 47 -6.20 12.71 9.86
C ALA A 47 -4.98 13.57 9.58
N PHE A 48 -4.03 13.05 8.76
CA PHE A 48 -2.82 13.80 8.41
C PHE A 48 -3.13 15.07 7.59
N ASP A 49 -4.18 15.06 6.76
CA ASP A 49 -4.66 16.27 6.08
C ASP A 49 -5.19 17.32 7.07
N SER A 50 -5.91 16.90 8.11
CA SER A 50 -6.58 17.80 9.05
C SER A 50 -5.65 18.34 10.15
N ILE A 51 -4.61 17.60 10.53
CA ILE A 51 -3.66 18.04 11.57
C ILE A 51 -2.89 19.28 11.07
N PRO A 52 -2.92 20.41 11.83
CA PRO A 52 -2.19 21.62 11.45
C PRO A 52 -0.67 21.39 11.35
N PRO A 53 0.03 22.10 10.45
CA PRO A 53 1.50 21.96 10.28
C PRO A 53 2.27 22.11 11.59
N GLY A 54 1.86 23.03 12.46
CA GLY A 54 2.53 23.27 13.76
C GLY A 54 2.46 22.08 14.73
N LEU A 55 1.57 21.11 14.49
CA LEU A 55 1.44 19.91 15.32
C LEU A 55 2.23 18.70 14.76
N TYR A 56 2.97 18.83 13.66
CA TYR A 56 3.76 17.72 13.14
C TYR A 56 4.95 17.36 14.05
N GLY A 57 5.42 18.30 14.86
CA GLY A 57 6.40 18.05 15.94
C GLY A 57 5.79 17.56 17.25
N TYR A 58 4.47 17.49 17.36
CA TYR A 58 3.79 17.11 18.60
C TYR A 58 3.96 15.62 18.91
N ARG A 59 4.18 15.34 20.21
CA ARG A 59 4.13 14.02 20.84
C ARG A 59 3.64 14.19 22.30
N PRO A 60 2.81 13.30 22.83
CA PRO A 60 2.29 13.42 24.20
C PRO A 60 3.36 13.37 25.28
N THR A 61 4.40 12.53 25.09
CA THR A 61 5.55 12.39 25.98
C THR A 61 6.85 12.31 25.21
N PRO A 62 8.01 12.59 25.82
CA PRO A 62 9.32 12.47 25.15
C PRO A 62 9.63 11.06 24.61
N ALA A 63 9.02 10.02 25.18
CA ALA A 63 9.22 8.64 24.76
C ALA A 63 8.40 8.24 23.53
N GLN A 64 7.41 9.05 23.14
CA GLN A 64 6.54 8.77 22.01
C GLN A 64 7.07 9.40 20.72
N GLN A 65 6.65 8.87 19.58
CA GLN A 65 6.96 9.38 18.25
C GLN A 65 6.16 10.65 17.97
N THR A 66 6.73 11.56 17.18
CA THR A 66 6.02 12.75 16.72
C THR A 66 5.05 12.39 15.58
N VAL A 67 4.05 13.25 15.34
CA VAL A 67 3.14 13.12 14.19
C VAL A 67 3.92 12.98 12.88
N GLY A 68 4.95 13.82 12.66
CA GLY A 68 5.79 13.75 11.46
C GLY A 68 6.59 12.44 11.37
N TYR A 69 7.06 11.92 12.50
CA TYR A 69 7.75 10.64 12.52
C TYR A 69 6.80 9.49 12.12
N ILE A 70 5.58 9.47 12.65
CA ILE A 70 4.59 8.45 12.30
C ILE A 70 4.26 8.51 10.80
N ALA A 71 4.14 9.71 10.22
CA ALA A 71 3.86 9.87 8.79
C ALA A 71 4.95 9.27 7.90
N GLN A 72 6.23 9.56 8.16
CA GLN A 72 7.36 9.03 7.40
C GLN A 72 7.57 7.53 7.66
N HIS A 73 7.36 7.06 8.91
CA HIS A 73 7.46 5.65 9.26
C HIS A 73 6.44 4.81 8.48
N LEU A 74 5.17 5.25 8.46
CA LEU A 74 4.13 4.59 7.67
C LEU A 74 4.46 4.57 6.17
N GLU A 75 5.03 5.64 5.61
CA GLU A 75 5.48 5.64 4.22
C GLU A 75 6.51 4.52 3.97
N ASP A 76 7.55 4.47 4.78
CA ASP A 76 8.63 3.49 4.63
C ASP A 76 8.12 2.05 4.82
N ALA A 77 7.35 1.80 5.89
CA ALA A 77 6.76 0.50 6.19
C ALA A 77 5.82 0.03 5.07
N ASN A 78 4.98 0.92 4.55
CA ASN A 78 4.08 0.63 3.44
C ASN A 78 4.85 0.14 2.21
N TYR A 79 5.86 0.88 1.77
CA TYR A 79 6.66 0.46 0.61
C TYR A 79 7.36 -0.88 0.84
N GLN A 80 7.92 -1.10 2.04
CA GLN A 80 8.61 -2.35 2.36
C GLN A 80 7.65 -3.56 2.38
N LEU A 81 6.53 -3.44 3.08
CA LEU A 81 5.59 -4.54 3.26
C LEU A 81 4.80 -4.83 1.98
N CYS A 82 4.30 -3.78 1.31
CA CYS A 82 3.49 -3.92 0.12
C CYS A 82 4.30 -4.39 -1.09
N ALA A 83 5.57 -3.98 -1.22
CA ALA A 83 6.47 -4.54 -2.22
C ALA A 83 6.64 -6.05 -2.04
N ARG A 84 6.79 -6.51 -0.80
CA ARG A 84 6.96 -7.93 -0.49
C ARG A 84 5.71 -8.74 -0.79
N PHE A 85 4.56 -8.37 -0.23
CA PHE A 85 3.36 -9.17 -0.46
C PHE A 85 2.78 -9.01 -1.87
N GLY A 86 2.95 -7.85 -2.51
CA GLY A 86 2.50 -7.61 -3.89
C GLY A 86 3.45 -8.15 -4.96
N GLY A 87 4.68 -8.55 -4.59
CA GLY A 87 5.71 -8.92 -5.58
C GLY A 87 6.11 -7.74 -6.46
N MET A 88 6.08 -6.51 -5.94
CA MET A 88 6.30 -5.27 -6.67
C MET A 88 7.64 -4.63 -6.28
N THR A 89 8.17 -3.80 -7.16
CA THR A 89 9.34 -2.98 -6.85
C THR A 89 8.89 -1.64 -6.27
N ALA A 90 9.35 -1.31 -5.05
CA ALA A 90 9.13 -0.01 -4.45
C ALA A 90 9.81 1.10 -5.27
N PRO A 91 9.23 2.32 -5.36
CA PRO A 91 9.84 3.45 -6.07
C PRO A 91 11.21 3.82 -5.46
N ALA A 92 12.08 4.45 -6.26
CA ALA A 92 13.41 4.86 -5.82
C ALA A 92 13.36 5.84 -4.62
N THR A 93 12.33 6.68 -4.57
CA THR A 93 12.07 7.62 -3.46
C THR A 93 11.86 6.93 -2.10
N ALA A 94 11.43 5.67 -2.10
CA ALA A 94 11.30 4.86 -0.89
C ALA A 94 12.63 4.33 -0.35
N ARG A 95 13.74 4.58 -1.05
CA ARG A 95 15.09 4.10 -0.72
C ARG A 95 16.05 5.23 -0.41
N ASP A 96 15.55 6.42 -0.04
CA ASP A 96 16.46 7.47 0.36
C ASP A 96 17.18 7.06 1.67
N SER A 97 18.45 7.45 1.76
CA SER A 97 19.33 7.10 2.88
C SER A 97 19.24 8.09 4.04
N LEU A 98 18.30 9.05 4.00
CA LEU A 98 18.15 10.03 5.06
C LEU A 98 17.60 9.36 6.32
N ALA A 99 18.17 9.71 7.48
CA ALA A 99 17.69 9.18 8.76
C ALA A 99 16.21 9.55 9.02
N ASP A 100 15.45 8.62 9.57
CA ASP A 100 14.01 8.77 9.84
C ASP A 100 13.69 9.99 10.71
N THR A 101 14.57 10.30 11.66
CA THR A 101 14.46 11.51 12.50
C THR A 101 14.56 12.81 11.73
N LEU A 102 15.31 12.83 10.62
CA LEU A 102 15.42 13.97 9.73
C LEU A 102 14.23 14.05 8.77
N LYS A 103 13.78 12.90 8.23
CA LYS A 103 12.54 12.85 7.43
C LYS A 103 11.34 13.33 8.22
N ALA A 104 11.25 13.00 9.51
CA ALA A 104 10.18 13.44 10.41
C ALA A 104 10.05 14.98 10.51
N LEU A 105 11.08 15.72 10.14
CA LEU A 105 11.11 17.19 10.14
C LEU A 105 10.70 17.81 8.78
N TRP A 106 10.40 17.00 7.78
CA TRP A 106 9.93 17.52 6.50
C TRP A 106 8.63 18.31 6.64
N PRO A 107 8.38 19.28 5.75
CA PRO A 107 7.12 20.00 5.72
C PRO A 107 5.92 19.03 5.63
N LYS A 108 4.81 19.40 6.28
CA LYS A 108 3.57 18.62 6.26
C LYS A 108 3.21 18.14 4.86
N ASP A 109 3.21 19.04 3.87
CA ASP A 109 2.77 18.73 2.51
C ASP A 109 3.65 17.65 1.86
N THR A 110 4.95 17.67 2.14
CA THR A 110 5.88 16.62 1.70
C THR A 110 5.54 15.28 2.34
N LEU A 111 5.39 15.24 3.67
CA LEU A 111 5.06 14.03 4.42
C LEU A 111 3.73 13.43 3.97
N VAL A 112 2.69 14.25 3.85
CA VAL A 112 1.34 13.82 3.45
C VAL A 112 1.31 13.31 2.01
N THR A 113 1.96 14.01 1.09
CA THR A 113 2.04 13.59 -0.32
C THR A 113 2.72 12.24 -0.47
N ARG A 114 3.86 12.05 0.20
CA ARG A 114 4.63 10.80 0.18
C ARG A 114 3.84 9.66 0.82
N LEU A 115 3.23 9.89 1.98
CA LEU A 115 2.39 8.90 2.66
C LEU A 115 1.22 8.44 1.77
N LYS A 116 0.49 9.38 1.16
CA LYS A 116 -0.63 9.04 0.25
C LYS A 116 -0.16 8.23 -0.96
N ALA A 117 1.00 8.57 -1.53
CA ALA A 117 1.58 7.79 -2.63
C ALA A 117 1.91 6.35 -2.19
N SER A 118 2.39 6.14 -0.96
CA SER A 118 2.63 4.80 -0.42
C SER A 118 1.33 4.01 -0.21
N PHE A 119 0.24 4.64 0.23
CA PHE A 119 -1.07 3.99 0.31
C PHE A 119 -1.59 3.55 -1.05
N GLN A 120 -1.45 4.37 -2.08
CA GLN A 120 -1.80 3.99 -3.46
C GLN A 120 -0.95 2.81 -3.96
N PHE A 121 0.34 2.77 -3.61
CA PHE A 121 1.20 1.64 -3.92
C PHE A 121 0.68 0.35 -3.26
N CYS A 122 0.29 0.40 -1.98
CA CYS A 122 -0.29 -0.73 -1.27
C CYS A 122 -1.63 -1.18 -1.84
N GLN A 123 -2.47 -0.25 -2.27
CA GLN A 123 -3.71 -0.58 -2.96
C GLN A 123 -3.44 -1.44 -4.21
N ARG A 124 -2.49 -1.03 -5.07
CA ARG A 124 -2.08 -1.82 -6.24
C ARG A 124 -1.48 -3.18 -5.86
N ALA A 125 -0.78 -3.26 -4.72
CA ALA A 125 -0.26 -4.53 -4.24
C ALA A 125 -1.38 -5.52 -3.88
N PHE A 126 -2.48 -5.06 -3.30
CA PHE A 126 -3.67 -5.90 -3.06
C PHE A 126 -4.32 -6.40 -4.35
N GLU A 127 -4.30 -5.61 -5.42
CA GLU A 127 -4.84 -6.00 -6.73
C GLU A 127 -4.10 -7.19 -7.35
N THR A 128 -2.88 -7.48 -6.90
CA THR A 128 -2.10 -8.64 -7.36
C THR A 128 -2.42 -9.93 -6.60
N LEU A 129 -3.22 -9.87 -5.52
CA LEU A 129 -3.45 -10.97 -4.60
C LEU A 129 -4.77 -11.70 -4.86
N ASP A 130 -4.75 -12.99 -4.51
CA ASP A 130 -5.91 -13.84 -4.26
C ASP A 130 -5.65 -14.67 -3.00
N ASP A 131 -6.66 -15.41 -2.52
CA ASP A 131 -6.55 -16.19 -1.29
C ASP A 131 -5.51 -17.33 -1.40
N ALA A 132 -5.30 -17.91 -2.58
CA ALA A 132 -4.31 -18.96 -2.79
C ALA A 132 -2.88 -18.42 -2.59
N LYS A 133 -2.62 -17.22 -3.12
CA LYS A 133 -1.30 -16.57 -2.99
C LYS A 133 -0.94 -16.22 -1.55
N LEU A 134 -1.90 -16.07 -0.65
CA LEU A 134 -1.62 -15.79 0.76
C LEU A 134 -0.77 -16.89 1.43
N ALA A 135 -0.83 -18.13 0.93
CA ALA A 135 -0.04 -19.25 1.41
C ALA A 135 1.37 -19.35 0.81
N ASP A 136 1.70 -18.56 -0.22
CA ASP A 136 3.02 -18.58 -0.85
C ASP A 136 4.13 -18.32 0.17
N GLN A 137 5.24 -19.07 0.02
CA GLN A 137 6.43 -18.87 0.82
C GLN A 137 7.30 -17.75 0.22
N LEU A 138 7.53 -16.70 0.97
CA LEU A 138 8.39 -15.58 0.57
C LEU A 138 9.68 -15.58 1.39
N PRO A 139 10.82 -15.16 0.77
CA PRO A 139 12.07 -15.01 1.51
C PRO A 139 11.93 -14.07 2.70
N ALA A 140 12.54 -14.44 3.82
CA ALA A 140 12.54 -13.67 5.07
C ALA A 140 13.92 -13.68 5.73
N GLY A 141 14.26 -12.60 6.44
CA GLY A 141 15.56 -12.43 7.08
C GLY A 141 16.65 -11.98 6.10
N PRO A 142 17.92 -12.05 6.50
CA PRO A 142 19.06 -11.64 5.67
C PRO A 142 19.15 -12.46 4.38
N PRO A 143 19.69 -11.88 3.30
CA PRO A 143 19.99 -12.62 2.06
C PRO A 143 20.80 -13.89 2.35
N GLY A 144 20.42 -15.01 1.74
CA GLY A 144 21.10 -16.29 1.93
C GLY A 144 20.74 -17.06 3.20
N SER A 145 19.87 -16.53 4.07
CA SER A 145 19.44 -17.22 5.32
C SER A 145 18.63 -18.50 5.07
N GLY A 146 18.05 -18.67 3.88
CA GLY A 146 17.12 -19.75 3.55
C GLY A 146 15.77 -19.67 4.29
N ARG A 147 15.55 -18.64 5.12
CA ARG A 147 14.31 -18.48 5.87
C ARG A 147 13.19 -18.02 4.96
N THR A 148 12.01 -18.59 5.16
CA THR A 148 10.78 -18.15 4.47
C THR A 148 9.67 -17.91 5.48
N VAL A 149 8.68 -17.13 5.06
CA VAL A 149 7.41 -16.93 5.78
C VAL A 149 6.27 -16.90 4.76
N VAL A 150 5.07 -17.28 5.20
CA VAL A 150 3.88 -17.16 4.34
C VAL A 150 3.61 -15.70 3.99
N ARG A 151 3.20 -15.45 2.75
CA ARG A 151 2.87 -14.10 2.24
C ARG A 151 1.87 -13.37 3.14
N ALA A 152 0.86 -14.08 3.66
CA ALA A 152 -0.13 -13.55 4.59
C ALA A 152 0.49 -12.83 5.80
N ARG A 153 1.71 -13.22 6.24
CA ARG A 153 2.42 -12.53 7.33
C ARG A 153 2.70 -11.07 7.01
N TYR A 154 3.10 -10.77 5.76
CA TYR A 154 3.37 -9.39 5.36
C TYR A 154 2.09 -8.57 5.22
N VAL A 155 1.00 -9.19 4.73
CA VAL A 155 -0.34 -8.57 4.69
C VAL A 155 -0.81 -8.25 6.11
N LEU A 156 -0.68 -9.20 7.03
CA LEU A 156 -1.04 -8.99 8.43
C LEU A 156 -0.18 -7.90 9.09
N ALA A 157 1.14 -7.92 8.86
CA ALA A 157 2.04 -6.89 9.39
C ALA A 157 1.63 -5.49 8.90
N PHE A 158 1.32 -5.33 7.61
CA PHE A 158 0.83 -4.07 7.06
C PHE A 158 -0.46 -3.60 7.73
N VAL A 159 -1.45 -4.49 7.84
CA VAL A 159 -2.76 -4.13 8.44
C VAL A 159 -2.63 -3.77 9.91
N THR A 160 -1.83 -4.52 10.68
CA THR A 160 -1.61 -4.23 12.11
C THR A 160 -0.84 -2.94 12.33
N ASP A 161 0.12 -2.62 11.48
CA ASP A 161 0.87 -1.35 11.51
C ASP A 161 -0.06 -0.14 11.28
N LEU A 162 -0.96 -0.24 10.29
CA LEU A 162 -1.99 0.79 10.08
C LEU A 162 -2.87 0.99 11.30
N VAL A 163 -3.30 -0.09 11.97
CA VAL A 163 -4.17 -0.03 13.16
C VAL A 163 -3.45 0.61 14.34
N ASP A 164 -2.20 0.22 14.58
CA ASP A 164 -1.39 0.76 15.68
C ASP A 164 -1.21 2.28 15.52
N HIS A 165 -0.74 2.71 14.36
CA HIS A 165 -0.49 4.13 14.11
C HIS A 165 -1.78 4.94 13.98
N TRP A 166 -2.88 4.36 13.47
CA TRP A 166 -4.18 4.99 13.54
C TRP A 166 -4.59 5.28 14.99
N SER A 167 -4.43 4.31 15.88
CA SER A 167 -4.75 4.47 17.30
C SER A 167 -3.95 5.62 17.94
N GLN A 168 -2.65 5.68 17.65
CA GLN A 168 -1.77 6.75 18.13
C GLN A 168 -2.21 8.12 17.60
N ILE A 169 -2.39 8.27 16.30
CA ILE A 169 -2.79 9.55 15.67
C ILE A 169 -4.17 10.00 16.14
N ALA A 170 -5.14 9.08 16.23
CA ALA A 170 -6.47 9.41 16.74
C ALA A 170 -6.43 9.91 18.20
N ASN A 171 -5.55 9.34 19.02
CA ASN A 171 -5.33 9.79 20.39
C ASN A 171 -4.63 11.16 20.42
N TYR A 172 -3.61 11.40 19.59
CA TYR A 172 -2.93 12.70 19.51
C TYR A 172 -3.89 13.81 19.06
N MET A 173 -4.79 13.51 18.11
CA MET A 173 -5.85 14.44 17.70
C MET A 173 -6.73 14.84 18.89
N ARG A 174 -7.23 13.86 19.66
CA ARG A 174 -8.09 14.14 20.84
C ARG A 174 -7.38 14.97 21.90
N LEU A 175 -6.11 14.68 22.17
CA LEU A 175 -5.29 15.43 23.12
C LEU A 175 -5.08 16.89 22.70
N ASN A 176 -5.26 17.20 21.41
CA ASN A 176 -5.19 18.55 20.85
C ASN A 176 -6.58 19.13 20.51
N GLY A 177 -7.66 18.58 21.08
CA GLY A 177 -9.01 19.09 20.88
C GLY A 177 -9.62 18.82 19.49
N MET A 178 -8.99 17.92 18.70
CA MET A 178 -9.45 17.58 17.35
C MET A 178 -10.31 16.31 17.38
N VAL A 179 -11.32 16.24 16.51
CA VAL A 179 -12.16 15.03 16.34
C VAL A 179 -11.51 14.13 15.29
N PRO A 180 -11.16 12.87 15.63
CA PRO A 180 -10.61 11.94 14.65
C PRO A 180 -11.62 11.56 13.55
N PRO A 181 -11.21 11.33 12.30
CA PRO A 181 -12.08 10.96 11.19
C PRO A 181 -13.05 9.80 11.47
N SER A 182 -12.64 8.81 12.26
CA SER A 182 -13.51 7.67 12.62
C SER A 182 -14.67 8.04 13.59
N ALA A 183 -14.59 9.19 14.23
CA ALA A 183 -15.62 9.70 15.15
C ALA A 183 -16.54 10.75 14.49
N LEU A 184 -16.28 11.12 13.23
CA LEU A 184 -17.17 12.00 12.48
C LEU A 184 -18.45 11.25 12.06
N PRO A 185 -19.60 11.94 11.97
CA PRO A 185 -20.81 11.36 11.41
C PRO A 185 -20.54 10.81 10.00
N ARG A 186 -21.06 9.62 9.72
CA ARG A 186 -21.02 9.11 8.34
C ARG A 186 -21.97 9.94 7.48
N PRO A 187 -21.57 10.28 6.23
CA PRO A 187 -22.51 10.86 5.29
C PRO A 187 -23.75 9.94 5.21
N SER A 188 -24.95 10.54 5.26
CA SER A 188 -26.18 9.78 4.99
C SER A 188 -26.11 9.23 3.56
N PRO A 189 -26.57 7.98 3.33
CA PRO A 189 -26.61 7.36 2.02
C PRO A 189 -27.47 8.13 1.03
#